data_5978c67a5271aae203cbd5ebb010d0ce
#
_entry.id   5978c67a5271aae203cbd5ebb010d0ce
#
_cell.length_a   1.000
_cell.length_b   1.000
_cell.length_c   1.000
_cell.angle_alpha   90.00
_cell.angle_beta   90.00
_cell.angle_gamma   90.00
#
_symmetry.space_group_name_H-M   'P 1'
#
loop_
_entity.id
_entity.type
_entity.pdbx_description
1 polymer ?
#
loop_
_entity_poly.entity_id
_entity_poly.type
_entity_poly.pdbx_seq_one_letter_code
_entity_poly.pdbx_strand_id
1 'polypeptide(L)'
;MFTIEQIQAAHHKVKSGADFPAYIKAIKALGVTHYEAYVTDGHIDYHGANQFTARVPAKYAPLVIADTARKEDFKAELMAHQQGKTDFLTFIKRCAAFGVDKWTICMDQMTCTYYDQAGNEVVVEKIPG
;
A
#
# COMPACT_ATOMS: atom_id res chain seq x y z
N MET A 1 14.26 6.23 15.87
CA MET A 1 14.07 5.50 14.60
C MET A 1 13.09 4.36 14.81
N PHE A 2 12.19 4.14 13.86
CA PHE A 2 11.29 3.00 13.94
C PHE A 2 11.97 1.72 13.48
N THR A 3 11.42 0.58 13.88
CA THR A 3 11.88 -0.74 13.44
C THR A 3 10.74 -1.46 12.70
N ILE A 4 11.11 -2.46 11.90
CA ILE A 4 10.12 -3.29 11.22
C ILE A 4 9.23 -4.02 12.25
N GLU A 5 9.81 -4.46 13.37
CA GLU A 5 9.06 -5.12 14.44
C GLU A 5 7.98 -4.21 15.03
N GLN A 6 8.27 -2.92 15.20
CA GLN A 6 7.29 -1.95 15.67
C GLN A 6 6.15 -1.77 14.67
N ILE A 7 6.48 -1.71 13.37
CA ILE A 7 5.48 -1.59 12.31
C ILE A 7 4.62 -2.84 12.26
N GLN A 8 5.23 -4.03 12.33
CA GLN A 8 4.49 -5.29 12.32
C GLN A 8 3.56 -5.42 13.52
N ALA A 9 4.00 -4.97 14.70
CA ALA A 9 3.16 -4.97 15.89
C ALA A 9 1.91 -4.10 15.70
N ALA A 10 2.07 -2.93 15.08
CA ALA A 10 0.93 -2.06 14.76
C ALA A 10 0.01 -2.74 13.73
N HIS A 11 0.59 -3.40 12.72
CA HIS A 11 -0.17 -4.07 11.67
C HIS A 11 -0.99 -5.25 12.20
N HIS A 12 -0.49 -5.96 13.21
CA HIS A 12 -1.23 -7.08 13.82
C HIS A 12 -2.58 -6.66 14.40
N LYS A 13 -2.76 -5.38 14.70
CA LYS A 13 -4.03 -4.85 15.23
C LYS A 13 -5.04 -4.57 14.13
N VAL A 14 -4.63 -4.61 12.87
CA VAL A 14 -5.53 -4.35 11.73
C VAL A 14 -6.28 -5.63 11.40
N LYS A 15 -7.61 -5.61 11.57
CA LYS A 15 -8.48 -6.76 11.29
C LYS A 15 -9.37 -6.51 10.08
N SER A 16 -9.60 -5.25 9.72
CA SER A 16 -10.45 -4.88 8.59
C SER A 16 -10.02 -3.51 8.07
N GLY A 17 -10.62 -3.08 6.96
CA GLY A 17 -10.37 -1.76 6.39
C GLY A 17 -10.68 -0.62 7.36
N ALA A 18 -11.61 -0.83 8.30
CA ALA A 18 -11.95 0.18 9.30
C ALA A 18 -10.77 0.49 10.24
N ASP A 19 -9.84 -0.44 10.42
CA ASP A 19 -8.67 -0.26 11.29
C ASP A 19 -7.50 0.42 10.59
N PHE A 20 -7.57 0.59 9.26
CA PHE A 20 -6.48 1.13 8.48
C PHE A 20 -6.09 2.56 8.89
N PRO A 21 -7.05 3.51 9.07
CA PRO A 21 -6.67 4.86 9.52
C PRO A 21 -5.94 4.88 10.86
N ALA A 22 -6.34 4.03 11.81
CA ALA A 22 -5.66 3.92 13.10
C ALA A 22 -4.24 3.37 12.94
N TYR A 23 -4.05 2.40 12.04
CA TYR A 23 -2.73 1.87 11.70
C TYR A 23 -1.82 2.97 11.13
N ILE A 24 -2.33 3.78 10.20
CA ILE A 24 -1.56 4.88 9.61
C ILE A 24 -1.14 5.88 10.70
N LYS A 25 -2.04 6.22 11.62
CA LYS A 25 -1.70 7.12 12.74
C LYS A 25 -0.62 6.51 13.64
N ALA A 26 -0.71 5.21 13.91
CA ALA A 26 0.26 4.51 14.76
C ALA A 26 1.65 4.55 14.15
N ILE A 27 1.80 4.24 12.87
CA ILE A 27 3.13 4.23 12.24
C ILE A 27 3.65 5.66 12.01
N LYS A 28 2.78 6.63 11.81
CA LYS A 28 3.18 8.04 11.78
C LYS A 28 3.80 8.44 13.13
N ALA A 29 3.20 8.02 14.23
CA ALA A 29 3.72 8.27 15.58
C ALA A 29 5.10 7.63 15.80
N LEU A 30 5.39 6.51 15.10
CA LEU A 30 6.71 5.88 15.16
C LEU A 30 7.77 6.63 14.35
N GLY A 31 7.38 7.56 13.50
CA GLY A 31 8.30 8.36 12.69
C GLY A 31 8.26 8.06 11.20
N VAL A 32 7.33 7.23 10.74
CA VAL A 32 7.15 6.96 9.30
C VAL A 32 6.56 8.19 8.64
N THR A 33 7.21 8.71 7.60
CA THR A 33 6.73 9.85 6.82
C THR A 33 5.94 9.40 5.61
N HIS A 34 6.35 8.31 4.98
CA HIS A 34 5.64 7.69 3.85
C HIS A 34 6.14 6.26 3.67
N TYR A 35 5.39 5.46 2.91
CA TYR A 35 5.88 4.14 2.52
C TYR A 35 5.35 3.78 1.13
N GLU A 36 6.07 2.87 0.47
CA GLU A 36 5.73 2.36 -0.85
C GLU A 36 5.54 0.86 -0.77
N ALA A 37 4.39 0.38 -1.22
CA ALA A 37 4.09 -1.05 -1.29
C ALA A 37 4.13 -1.48 -2.75
N TYR A 38 4.94 -2.49 -3.06
CA TYR A 38 5.17 -2.96 -4.44
C TYR A 38 4.33 -4.21 -4.70
N VAL A 39 3.57 -4.17 -5.79
CA VAL A 39 2.65 -5.24 -6.15
C VAL A 39 3.39 -6.49 -6.63
N THR A 40 4.53 -6.31 -7.31
CA THR A 40 5.23 -7.42 -7.95
C THR A 40 5.60 -8.55 -6.98
N ASP A 41 6.08 -8.23 -5.78
CA ASP A 41 6.54 -9.23 -4.81
C ASP A 41 6.10 -8.98 -3.38
N GLY A 42 5.40 -7.86 -3.14
CA GLY A 42 4.87 -7.52 -1.83
C GLY A 42 5.88 -6.88 -0.88
N HIS A 43 7.09 -6.53 -1.36
CA HIS A 43 8.00 -5.81 -0.47
C HIS A 43 7.48 -4.39 -0.22
N ILE A 44 7.84 -3.83 0.94
CA ILE A 44 7.41 -2.49 1.35
C ILE A 44 8.62 -1.74 1.84
N ASP A 45 8.80 -0.50 1.35
CA ASP A 45 9.84 0.40 1.82
C ASP A 45 9.20 1.49 2.68
N TYR A 46 9.55 1.50 3.97
CA TYR A 46 9.10 2.52 4.92
C TYR A 46 10.19 3.57 5.05
N HIS A 47 9.80 4.85 4.95
CA HIS A 47 10.72 5.98 4.99
C HIS A 47 10.42 6.86 6.19
N GLY A 48 11.48 7.36 6.83
CA GLY A 48 11.41 8.28 7.96
C GLY A 48 12.23 9.53 7.72
N ALA A 49 12.37 10.33 8.77
CA ALA A 49 13.19 11.55 8.73
C ALA A 49 14.65 11.22 8.44
N ASN A 50 15.39 12.18 7.89
CA ASN A 50 16.84 12.09 7.64
C ASN A 50 17.20 10.91 6.73
N GLN A 51 16.35 10.61 5.73
CA GLN A 51 16.56 9.55 4.75
C GLN A 51 16.59 8.13 5.35
N PHE A 52 16.08 7.98 6.58
CA PHE A 52 15.96 6.65 7.17
C PHE A 52 15.00 5.80 6.36
N THR A 53 15.38 4.56 6.06
CA THR A 53 14.55 3.60 5.30
C THR A 53 14.64 2.23 5.95
N ALA A 54 13.50 1.54 6.04
CA ALA A 54 13.42 0.16 6.50
C ALA A 54 12.59 -0.63 5.51
N ARG A 55 13.07 -1.80 5.09
CA ARG A 55 12.39 -2.64 4.08
C ARG A 55 11.81 -3.90 4.70
N VAL A 56 10.54 -4.14 4.41
CA VAL A 56 9.92 -5.45 4.61
C VAL A 56 10.18 -6.25 3.34
N PRO A 57 10.78 -7.45 3.43
CA PRO A 57 11.16 -8.21 2.22
C PRO A 57 9.94 -8.75 1.47
N ALA A 58 10.21 -9.28 0.27
CA ALA A 58 9.19 -9.87 -0.58
C ALA A 58 8.37 -10.94 0.16
N LYS A 59 7.07 -10.96 -0.10
CA LYS A 59 6.11 -11.85 0.59
C LYS A 59 5.64 -13.02 -0.28
N TYR A 60 5.87 -12.94 -1.58
CA TYR A 60 5.42 -13.95 -2.55
C TYR A 60 6.29 -13.90 -3.80
N ALA A 61 6.14 -14.90 -4.68
CA ALA A 61 6.88 -14.96 -5.93
C ALA A 61 6.48 -13.78 -6.83
N PRO A 62 7.42 -13.23 -7.61
CA PRO A 62 7.13 -12.05 -8.42
C PRO A 62 5.97 -12.25 -9.38
N LEU A 63 5.10 -11.24 -9.45
CA LEU A 63 3.97 -11.19 -10.37
C LEU A 63 4.33 -10.29 -11.55
N VAL A 64 3.80 -10.62 -12.73
CA VAL A 64 3.95 -9.79 -13.92
C VAL A 64 2.89 -8.69 -13.86
N ILE A 65 3.35 -7.43 -13.94
CA ILE A 65 2.45 -6.27 -13.95
C ILE A 65 2.09 -5.96 -15.41
N ALA A 66 0.81 -5.78 -15.70
CA ALA A 66 0.37 -5.42 -17.04
C ALA A 66 0.95 -4.07 -17.47
N ASP A 67 1.27 -3.94 -18.77
CA ASP A 67 1.92 -2.74 -19.29
C ASP A 67 1.01 -1.51 -19.29
N THR A 68 -0.30 -1.72 -19.41
CA THR A 68 -1.28 -0.64 -19.50
C THR A 68 -2.20 -0.69 -18.29
N ALA A 69 -2.34 0.46 -17.61
CA ALA A 69 -3.25 0.57 -16.48
C ALA A 69 -4.71 0.58 -16.95
N ARG A 70 -5.56 -0.20 -16.28
CA ARG A 70 -7.01 -0.25 -16.51
C ARG A 70 -7.71 0.43 -15.34
N LYS A 71 -7.73 1.76 -15.39
CA LYS A 71 -8.14 2.59 -14.26
C LYS A 71 -9.55 2.27 -13.75
N GLU A 72 -10.53 2.16 -14.65
CA GLU A 72 -11.92 1.94 -14.22
C GLU A 72 -12.10 0.54 -13.62
N ASP A 73 -11.47 -0.46 -14.21
CA ASP A 73 -11.51 -1.82 -13.67
C ASP A 73 -10.82 -1.88 -12.30
N PHE A 74 -9.70 -1.19 -12.17
CA PHE A 74 -8.99 -1.14 -10.89
C PHE A 74 -9.82 -0.44 -9.82
N LYS A 75 -10.49 0.68 -10.15
CA LYS A 75 -11.34 1.39 -9.18
C LYS A 75 -12.46 0.49 -8.64
N ALA A 76 -13.09 -0.30 -9.51
CA ALA A 76 -14.14 -1.23 -9.10
C ALA A 76 -13.58 -2.30 -8.17
N GLU A 77 -12.39 -2.85 -8.48
CA GLU A 77 -11.75 -3.87 -7.67
C GLU A 77 -11.31 -3.31 -6.32
N LEU A 78 -10.78 -2.09 -6.30
CA LEU A 78 -10.38 -1.42 -5.07
C LEU A 78 -11.58 -1.21 -4.15
N MET A 79 -12.71 -0.77 -4.70
CA MET A 79 -13.94 -0.60 -3.93
C MET A 79 -14.41 -1.92 -3.35
N ALA A 80 -14.38 -3.01 -4.13
CA ALA A 80 -14.77 -4.33 -3.67
C ALA A 80 -13.87 -4.81 -2.52
N HIS A 81 -12.57 -4.58 -2.64
CA HIS A 81 -11.60 -4.94 -1.60
C HIS A 81 -11.87 -4.15 -0.32
N GLN A 82 -12.13 -2.86 -0.42
CA GLN A 82 -12.41 -1.99 0.73
C GLN A 82 -13.71 -2.40 1.42
N GLN A 83 -14.64 -3.02 0.69
CA GLN A 83 -15.88 -3.54 1.25
C GLN A 83 -15.74 -4.96 1.81
N GLY A 84 -14.52 -5.51 1.81
CA GLY A 84 -14.25 -6.83 2.35
C GLY A 84 -14.64 -7.99 1.44
N LYS A 85 -14.88 -7.74 0.16
CA LYS A 85 -15.34 -8.77 -0.80
C LYS A 85 -14.20 -9.62 -1.34
N THR A 86 -12.94 -9.17 -1.21
CA THR A 86 -11.77 -9.91 -1.68
C THR A 86 -10.71 -9.95 -0.59
N ASP A 87 -9.90 -11.03 -0.58
CA ASP A 87 -8.77 -11.11 0.32
C ASP A 87 -7.58 -10.33 -0.27
N PHE A 88 -6.52 -10.20 0.54
CA PHE A 88 -5.34 -9.42 0.15
C PHE A 88 -4.66 -10.00 -1.09
N LEU A 89 -4.45 -11.31 -1.14
CA LEU A 89 -3.73 -11.94 -2.26
C LEU A 89 -4.52 -11.82 -3.57
N THR A 90 -5.85 -11.98 -3.52
CA THR A 90 -6.72 -11.78 -4.68
C THR A 90 -6.62 -10.33 -5.17
N PHE A 91 -6.68 -9.37 -4.25
CA PHE A 91 -6.53 -7.95 -4.59
C PHE A 91 -5.19 -7.67 -5.26
N ILE A 92 -4.11 -8.22 -4.73
CA ILE A 92 -2.76 -8.04 -5.30
C ILE A 92 -2.67 -8.57 -6.73
N LYS A 93 -3.24 -9.76 -6.99
CA LYS A 93 -3.26 -10.33 -8.34
C LYS A 93 -4.06 -9.45 -9.31
N ARG A 94 -5.16 -8.87 -8.84
CA ARG A 94 -5.96 -7.94 -9.66
C ARG A 94 -5.20 -6.64 -9.91
N CYS A 95 -4.48 -6.11 -8.91
CA CYS A 95 -3.62 -4.94 -9.13
C CYS A 95 -2.64 -5.20 -10.27
N ALA A 96 -1.97 -6.35 -10.25
CA ALA A 96 -1.03 -6.73 -11.31
C ALA A 96 -1.72 -6.82 -12.67
N ALA A 97 -2.89 -7.48 -12.74
CA ALA A 97 -3.64 -7.64 -13.97
C ALA A 97 -4.13 -6.32 -14.56
N PHE A 98 -4.44 -5.35 -13.69
CA PHE A 98 -4.94 -4.04 -14.11
C PHE A 98 -3.85 -2.98 -14.24
N GLY A 99 -2.58 -3.39 -14.18
CA GLY A 99 -1.45 -2.50 -14.47
C GLY A 99 -1.01 -1.62 -13.31
N VAL A 100 -1.41 -1.93 -12.08
CA VAL A 100 -0.96 -1.17 -10.91
C VAL A 100 0.34 -1.79 -10.39
N ASP A 101 1.41 -1.00 -10.39
CA ASP A 101 2.75 -1.45 -10.02
C ASP A 101 3.01 -1.28 -8.52
N LYS A 102 2.57 -0.17 -7.95
CA LYS A 102 2.78 0.14 -6.53
C LYS A 102 1.78 1.15 -6.03
N TRP A 103 1.71 1.31 -4.71
CA TRP A 103 1.03 2.44 -4.11
C TRP A 103 1.92 3.09 -3.05
N THR A 104 1.74 4.40 -2.89
CA THR A 104 2.48 5.21 -1.93
C THR A 104 1.50 5.81 -0.92
N ILE A 105 1.78 5.61 0.37
CA ILE A 105 1.01 6.22 1.44
C ILE A 105 1.82 7.39 1.97
N CYS A 106 1.25 8.60 1.93
CA CYS A 106 1.87 9.80 2.50
C CYS A 106 1.17 10.16 3.80
N MET A 107 1.93 10.16 4.90
CA MET A 107 1.38 10.40 6.24
C MET A 107 0.94 11.84 6.44
N ASP A 108 1.69 12.79 5.90
CA ASP A 108 1.37 14.21 6.07
C ASP A 108 0.09 14.59 5.33
N GLN A 109 -0.09 14.10 4.12
CA GLN A 109 -1.25 14.41 3.31
C GLN A 109 -2.41 13.46 3.56
N MET A 110 -2.16 12.34 4.23
CA MET A 110 -3.14 11.27 4.45
C MET A 110 -3.74 10.83 3.12
N THR A 111 -2.87 10.46 2.18
CA THR A 111 -3.26 10.02 0.84
C THR A 111 -2.64 8.67 0.51
N CYS A 112 -3.35 7.91 -0.34
CA CYS A 112 -2.84 6.70 -0.95
C CYS A 112 -2.89 6.90 -2.47
N THR A 113 -1.74 6.85 -3.13
CA THR A 113 -1.64 7.04 -4.57
C THR A 113 -1.17 5.75 -5.22
N TYR A 114 -1.92 5.27 -6.21
CA TYR A 114 -1.60 4.06 -6.97
C TYR A 114 -0.96 4.45 -8.29
N TYR A 115 0.12 3.78 -8.67
CA TYR A 115 0.93 4.10 -9.86
C TYR A 115 0.99 2.92 -10.80
N ASP A 116 1.10 3.20 -12.12
CA ASP A 116 1.43 2.20 -13.13
C ASP A 116 2.95 2.01 -13.23
N GLN A 117 3.41 1.14 -14.15
CA GLN A 117 4.84 0.88 -14.32
C GLN A 117 5.63 2.10 -14.80
N ALA A 118 4.97 3.00 -15.53
CA ALA A 118 5.61 4.21 -16.05
C ALA A 118 5.69 5.33 -15.00
N GLY A 119 5.09 5.12 -13.82
CA GLY A 119 5.07 6.12 -12.76
C GLY A 119 3.91 7.10 -12.85
N ASN A 120 2.91 6.82 -13.70
CA ASN A 120 1.72 7.67 -13.80
C ASN A 120 0.74 7.31 -12.70
N GLU A 121 0.07 8.33 -12.16
CA GLU A 121 -0.97 8.14 -11.15
C GLU A 121 -2.19 7.48 -11.77
N VAL A 122 -2.64 6.37 -11.22
CA VAL A 122 -3.86 5.67 -11.65
C VAL A 122 -5.05 6.15 -10.81
N VAL A 123 -4.90 6.14 -9.48
CA VAL A 123 -5.93 6.58 -8.54
C VAL A 123 -5.25 7.27 -7.36
N VAL A 124 -5.86 8.33 -6.85
CA VAL A 124 -5.45 8.99 -5.60
C VAL A 124 -6.64 8.98 -4.66
N GLU A 125 -6.44 8.48 -3.45
CA GLU A 125 -7.48 8.44 -2.42
C GLU A 125 -7.06 9.17 -1.17
N LYS A 126 -8.02 9.78 -0.48
CA LYS A 126 -7.83 10.31 0.86
C LYS A 126 -8.03 9.21 1.88
N ILE A 127 -7.15 9.16 2.89
CA ILE A 127 -7.28 8.24 4.01
C ILE A 127 -8.08 8.98 5.09
N PRO A 128 -9.19 8.41 5.60
CA PRO A 128 -9.97 9.04 6.68
C PRO A 128 -9.08 9.27 7.90
N GLY A 129 -9.15 10.48 8.48
CA GLY A 129 -8.26 10.87 9.57
C GLY A 129 -8.91 11.03 10.93
#